data_eb8d8da4a942c4d724860435c455cb23
#
_entry.id   eb8d8da4a942c4d724860435c455cb23
#
_cell.length_a   1.000
_cell.length_b   1.000
_cell.length_c   1.000
_cell.angle_alpha   90.00
_cell.angle_beta   90.00
_cell.angle_gamma   90.00
#
_symmetry.space_group_name_H-M   'P 1'
#
loop_
_entity.id
_entity.type
_entity.pdbx_description
1 polymer ?
#
loop_
_entity_poly.entity_id
_entity_poly.type
_entity_poly.pdbx_seq_one_letter_code
_entity_poly.pdbx_strand_id
1 'polypeptide(L)'
;MLSERLKKIALLIPKDSNVADIGCDHGYLLIYLKDSGFAGKLLGVENKIGPLTSFRNNLKSKGYLDSIKYSLSDGLKDVDETYDTVVIAGMGYDSIKKIVDDSLEKIGHIKSFIIDSHTKEYEIRKLFTKLGYMIDSELILKEKGIFYEIIRFVRGNSNYNEMELHFGPLLMK
;
A
#
# COMPACT_ATOMS: atom_id res chain seq x y z
N MET A 1 10.36 -1.35 -17.28
CA MET A 1 11.13 -1.00 -16.07
C MET A 1 10.18 -0.47 -15.01
N LEU A 2 10.32 -0.90 -13.76
CA LEU A 2 9.47 -0.43 -12.66
C LEU A 2 9.74 1.07 -12.41
N SER A 3 8.67 1.84 -12.15
CA SER A 3 8.79 3.27 -11.83
C SER A 3 9.57 3.49 -10.53
N GLU A 4 10.25 4.62 -10.40
CA GLU A 4 10.98 4.98 -9.17
C GLU A 4 10.03 5.07 -7.97
N ARG A 5 8.80 5.51 -8.18
CA ARG A 5 7.75 5.53 -7.17
C ARG A 5 7.47 4.14 -6.60
N LEU A 6 7.21 3.16 -7.46
CA LEU A 6 6.96 1.77 -7.01
C LEU A 6 8.18 1.14 -6.35
N LYS A 7 9.40 1.45 -6.81
CA LYS A 7 10.63 1.02 -6.13
C LYS A 7 10.73 1.59 -4.72
N LYS A 8 10.38 2.87 -4.53
CA LYS A 8 10.37 3.50 -3.21
C LYS A 8 9.31 2.89 -2.29
N ILE A 9 8.13 2.58 -2.82
CA ILE A 9 7.10 1.83 -2.07
C ILE A 9 7.66 0.47 -1.64
N ALA A 10 8.29 -0.28 -2.55
CA ALA A 10 8.88 -1.59 -2.25
C ALA A 10 9.92 -1.54 -1.12
N LEU A 11 10.72 -0.47 -1.06
CA LEU A 11 11.72 -0.27 0.01
C LEU A 11 11.09 -0.07 1.40
N LEU A 12 9.86 0.42 1.47
CA LEU A 12 9.14 0.62 2.74
C LEU A 12 8.45 -0.66 3.24
N ILE A 13 8.35 -1.70 2.42
CA ILE A 13 7.72 -2.96 2.79
C ILE A 13 8.66 -3.75 3.71
N PRO A 14 8.21 -4.15 4.93
CA PRO A 14 9.03 -4.97 5.81
C PRO A 14 9.35 -6.33 5.16
N LYS A 15 10.60 -6.75 5.25
CA LYS A 15 11.09 -7.98 4.58
C LYS A 15 10.47 -9.28 5.11
N ASP A 16 10.03 -9.26 6.35
CA ASP A 16 9.42 -10.39 7.07
C ASP A 16 7.89 -10.34 7.11
N SER A 17 7.28 -9.55 6.24
CA SER A 17 5.83 -9.38 6.17
C SER A 17 5.17 -10.19 5.06
N ASN A 18 3.84 -10.34 5.15
CA ASN A 18 2.99 -10.82 4.08
C ASN A 18 2.16 -9.65 3.53
N VAL A 19 2.20 -9.43 2.24
CA VAL A 19 1.75 -8.19 1.61
C VAL A 19 0.50 -8.39 0.78
N ALA A 20 -0.49 -7.53 1.00
CA ALA A 20 -1.63 -7.33 0.10
C ALA A 20 -1.51 -5.97 -0.59
N ASP A 21 -1.49 -5.95 -1.90
CA ASP A 21 -1.48 -4.74 -2.75
C ASP A 21 -2.89 -4.50 -3.27
N ILE A 22 -3.52 -3.41 -2.79
CA ILE A 22 -4.91 -3.07 -3.09
C ILE A 22 -4.97 -2.09 -4.25
N GLY A 23 -5.70 -2.48 -5.30
CA GLY A 23 -5.63 -1.80 -6.59
C GLY A 23 -4.32 -2.11 -7.28
N CYS A 24 -3.94 -3.39 -7.30
CA CYS A 24 -2.62 -3.82 -7.77
C CYS A 24 -2.40 -3.63 -9.28
N ASP A 25 -3.45 -3.28 -10.03
CA ASP A 25 -3.41 -3.02 -11.46
C ASP A 25 -2.75 -4.18 -12.23
N HIS A 26 -1.65 -3.95 -12.92
CA HIS A 26 -0.91 -4.98 -13.67
C HIS A 26 0.02 -5.83 -12.80
N GLY A 27 0.08 -5.57 -11.48
CA GLY A 27 0.86 -6.34 -10.52
C GLY A 27 2.36 -6.08 -10.52
N TYR A 28 2.82 -4.98 -11.07
CA TYR A 28 4.24 -4.68 -11.21
C TYR A 28 4.99 -4.62 -9.86
N LEU A 29 4.37 -4.09 -8.81
CA LEU A 29 4.98 -4.03 -7.48
C LEU A 29 5.24 -5.44 -6.94
N LEU A 30 4.22 -6.31 -6.99
CA LEU A 30 4.32 -7.67 -6.45
C LEU A 30 5.31 -8.54 -7.24
N ILE A 31 5.33 -8.39 -8.56
CA ILE A 31 6.31 -9.07 -9.41
C ILE A 31 7.72 -8.59 -9.09
N TYR A 32 7.93 -7.29 -8.91
CA TYR A 32 9.22 -6.74 -8.53
C TYR A 32 9.69 -7.26 -7.16
N LEU A 33 8.80 -7.33 -6.18
CA LEU A 33 9.12 -7.92 -4.87
C LEU A 33 9.58 -9.38 -5.04
N LYS A 34 8.87 -10.16 -5.83
CA LYS A 34 9.21 -11.56 -6.10
C LYS A 34 10.54 -11.70 -6.84
N ASP A 35 10.76 -10.91 -7.88
CA ASP A 35 12.02 -10.87 -8.63
C ASP A 35 13.22 -10.48 -7.72
N SER A 36 12.97 -9.66 -6.69
CA SER A 36 13.96 -9.21 -5.70
C SER A 36 14.21 -10.22 -4.57
N GLY A 37 13.58 -11.39 -4.61
CA GLY A 37 13.77 -12.44 -3.59
C GLY A 37 12.92 -12.25 -2.33
N PHE A 38 11.83 -11.48 -2.39
CA PHE A 38 10.92 -11.32 -1.25
C PHE A 38 10.31 -12.66 -0.86
N ALA A 39 10.46 -13.04 0.43
CA ALA A 39 10.08 -14.37 0.91
C ALA A 39 8.63 -14.47 1.42
N GLY A 40 8.01 -13.33 1.75
CA GLY A 40 6.65 -13.29 2.27
C GLY A 40 5.59 -13.67 1.23
N LYS A 41 4.39 -13.95 1.73
CA LYS A 41 3.23 -14.18 0.87
C LYS A 41 2.79 -12.89 0.21
N LEU A 42 2.35 -12.96 -1.04
CA LEU A 42 1.94 -11.84 -1.86
C LEU A 42 0.53 -12.05 -2.38
N LEU A 43 -0.32 -11.03 -2.24
CA LEU A 43 -1.69 -10.98 -2.77
C LEU A 43 -1.90 -9.67 -3.52
N GLY A 44 -2.35 -9.76 -4.76
CA GLY A 44 -2.85 -8.62 -5.51
C GLY A 44 -4.38 -8.61 -5.52
N VAL A 45 -4.97 -7.51 -5.12
CA VAL A 45 -6.42 -7.28 -5.15
C VAL A 45 -6.72 -6.19 -6.17
N GLU A 46 -7.61 -6.48 -7.10
CA GLU A 46 -8.05 -5.56 -8.14
C GLU A 46 -9.55 -5.69 -8.33
N ASN A 47 -10.26 -4.58 -8.48
CA ASN A 47 -11.71 -4.58 -8.65
C ASN A 47 -12.16 -4.52 -10.12
N LYS A 48 -11.22 -4.44 -11.06
CA LYS A 48 -11.49 -4.40 -12.50
C LYS A 48 -10.91 -5.62 -13.21
N ILE A 49 -11.73 -6.27 -14.01
CA ILE A 49 -11.33 -7.51 -14.71
C ILE A 49 -10.20 -7.30 -15.72
N GLY A 50 -10.15 -6.18 -16.40
CA GLY A 50 -9.11 -5.90 -17.39
C GLY A 50 -7.70 -5.86 -16.79
N PRO A 51 -7.42 -4.97 -15.82
CA PRO A 51 -6.15 -4.94 -15.11
C PRO A 51 -5.81 -6.27 -14.45
N LEU A 52 -6.77 -6.94 -13.80
CA LEU A 52 -6.52 -8.23 -13.18
C LEU A 52 -6.11 -9.30 -14.21
N THR A 53 -6.73 -9.30 -15.39
CA THR A 53 -6.36 -10.20 -16.48
C THR A 53 -4.91 -9.93 -16.94
N SER A 54 -4.53 -8.67 -17.07
CA SER A 54 -3.15 -8.28 -17.36
C SER A 54 -2.18 -8.75 -16.27
N PHE A 55 -2.55 -8.60 -15.01
CA PHE A 55 -1.74 -9.11 -13.90
C PHE A 55 -1.56 -10.62 -13.97
N ARG A 56 -2.64 -11.37 -14.16
CA ARG A 56 -2.57 -12.83 -14.33
C ARG A 56 -1.66 -13.24 -15.49
N ASN A 57 -1.75 -12.54 -16.63
CA ASN A 57 -0.88 -12.81 -17.79
C ASN A 57 0.59 -12.50 -17.48
N ASN A 58 0.88 -11.43 -16.75
CA ASN A 58 2.22 -11.09 -16.29
C ASN A 58 2.77 -12.16 -15.34
N LEU A 59 1.95 -12.67 -14.40
CA LEU A 59 2.33 -13.77 -13.52
C LEU A 59 2.64 -15.04 -14.31
N LYS A 60 1.82 -15.36 -15.31
CA LYS A 60 2.03 -16.52 -16.17
C LYS A 60 3.36 -16.43 -16.92
N SER A 61 3.65 -15.27 -17.52
CA SER A 61 4.90 -15.07 -18.28
C SER A 61 6.15 -15.15 -17.42
N LYS A 62 6.03 -14.83 -16.13
CA LYS A 62 7.11 -14.91 -15.13
C LYS A 62 7.21 -16.26 -14.41
N GLY A 63 6.24 -17.15 -14.59
CA GLY A 63 6.18 -18.41 -13.86
C GLY A 63 5.75 -18.26 -12.39
N TYR A 64 5.00 -17.21 -12.04
CA TYR A 64 4.60 -16.87 -10.67
C TYR A 64 3.13 -17.14 -10.33
N LEU A 65 2.38 -17.81 -11.20
CA LEU A 65 0.95 -18.10 -10.96
C LEU A 65 0.69 -18.87 -9.66
N ASP A 66 1.61 -19.72 -9.23
CA ASP A 66 1.46 -20.51 -8.00
C ASP A 66 2.11 -19.86 -6.78
N SER A 67 2.84 -18.74 -6.96
CA SER A 67 3.59 -18.10 -5.89
C SER A 67 3.08 -16.73 -5.48
N ILE A 68 2.23 -16.11 -6.31
CA ILE A 68 1.55 -14.84 -6.01
C ILE A 68 0.06 -15.03 -6.19
N LYS A 69 -0.71 -14.78 -5.14
CA LYS A 69 -2.17 -14.82 -5.21
C LYS A 69 -2.74 -13.57 -5.84
N TYR A 70 -3.89 -13.68 -6.46
CA TYR A 70 -4.64 -12.56 -7.01
C TYR A 70 -6.14 -12.76 -6.82
N SER A 71 -6.87 -11.67 -6.67
CA SER A 71 -8.31 -11.68 -6.42
C SER A 71 -9.02 -10.54 -7.15
N LEU A 72 -10.16 -10.84 -7.76
CA LEU A 72 -11.11 -9.85 -8.23
C LEU A 72 -12.01 -9.48 -7.07
N SER A 73 -11.69 -8.41 -6.37
CA SER A 73 -12.38 -8.00 -5.14
C SER A 73 -12.26 -6.50 -4.91
N ASP A 74 -13.07 -5.98 -4.02
CA ASP A 74 -13.09 -4.56 -3.67
C ASP A 74 -12.47 -4.33 -2.28
N GLY A 75 -11.44 -3.49 -2.24
CA GLY A 75 -10.76 -3.13 -1.00
C GLY A 75 -10.14 -4.32 -0.28
N LEU A 76 -10.43 -4.43 1.02
CA LEU A 76 -9.85 -5.47 1.90
C LEU A 76 -10.71 -6.72 2.05
N LYS A 77 -11.77 -6.88 1.27
CA LYS A 77 -12.73 -8.00 1.44
C LYS A 77 -12.07 -9.36 1.43
N ASP A 78 -11.13 -9.58 0.51
CA ASP A 78 -10.43 -10.87 0.34
C ASP A 78 -9.08 -10.92 1.07
N VAL A 79 -8.73 -9.87 1.81
CA VAL A 79 -7.52 -9.85 2.65
C VAL A 79 -7.82 -10.56 3.96
N ASP A 80 -7.25 -11.74 4.13
CA ASP A 80 -7.37 -12.53 5.37
C ASP A 80 -6.26 -12.20 6.38
N GLU A 81 -6.29 -12.84 7.54
CA GLU A 81 -5.35 -12.61 8.64
C GLU A 81 -3.90 -13.01 8.31
N THR A 82 -3.66 -13.70 7.20
CA THR A 82 -2.33 -14.05 6.72
C THR A 82 -1.50 -12.80 6.36
N TYR A 83 -2.18 -11.77 5.82
CA TYR A 83 -1.54 -10.58 5.31
C TYR A 83 -1.53 -9.48 6.37
N ASP A 84 -0.36 -9.10 6.82
CA ASP A 84 -0.16 -8.12 7.89
C ASP A 84 0.33 -6.75 7.40
N THR A 85 0.64 -6.64 6.12
CA THR A 85 1.07 -5.39 5.47
C THR A 85 0.19 -5.11 4.25
N VAL A 86 -0.38 -3.93 4.18
CA VAL A 86 -1.25 -3.49 3.09
C VAL A 86 -0.62 -2.31 2.37
N VAL A 87 -0.56 -2.39 1.05
CA VAL A 87 -0.18 -1.28 0.18
C VAL A 87 -1.42 -0.74 -0.53
N ILE A 88 -1.62 0.57 -0.50
CA ILE A 88 -2.62 1.27 -1.31
C ILE A 88 -1.91 2.43 -1.99
N ALA A 89 -1.61 2.28 -3.27
CA ALA A 89 -0.87 3.25 -4.04
C ALA A 89 -1.65 3.74 -5.26
N GLY A 90 -1.54 5.02 -5.56
CA GLY A 90 -2.14 5.59 -6.75
C GLY A 90 -3.64 5.83 -6.65
N MET A 91 -4.16 6.03 -5.42
CA MET A 91 -5.56 6.37 -5.17
C MET A 91 -5.67 7.72 -4.45
N GLY A 92 -6.80 8.41 -4.62
CA GLY A 92 -7.14 9.60 -3.84
C GLY A 92 -7.64 9.24 -2.44
N TYR A 93 -7.65 10.25 -1.55
CA TYR A 93 -8.10 10.11 -0.16
C TYR A 93 -9.48 9.46 -0.03
N ASP A 94 -10.46 9.90 -0.83
CA ASP A 94 -11.84 9.40 -0.69
C ASP A 94 -11.94 7.90 -0.97
N SER A 95 -11.18 7.39 -1.94
CA SER A 95 -11.10 5.95 -2.23
C SER A 95 -10.41 5.19 -1.11
N ILE A 96 -9.30 5.70 -0.58
CA ILE A 96 -8.57 5.08 0.54
C ILE A 96 -9.45 5.04 1.79
N LYS A 97 -10.11 6.17 2.10
CA LYS A 97 -11.04 6.25 3.24
C LYS A 97 -12.17 5.23 3.12
N LYS A 98 -12.78 5.11 1.93
CA LYS A 98 -13.83 4.13 1.68
C LYS A 98 -13.35 2.70 1.90
N ILE A 99 -12.17 2.33 1.38
CA ILE A 99 -11.58 1.00 1.57
C ILE A 99 -11.42 0.68 3.06
N VAL A 100 -10.92 1.62 3.83
CA VAL A 100 -10.69 1.45 5.27
C VAL A 100 -12.01 1.39 6.04
N ASP A 101 -12.94 2.32 5.78
CA ASP A 101 -14.24 2.39 6.46
C ASP A 101 -15.07 1.13 6.21
N ASP A 102 -15.03 0.57 4.99
CA ASP A 102 -15.76 -0.64 4.62
C ASP A 102 -15.16 -1.92 5.25
N SER A 103 -14.00 -1.83 5.90
CA SER A 103 -13.27 -2.99 6.43
C SER A 103 -12.66 -2.76 7.81
N LEU A 104 -13.32 -1.95 8.64
CA LEU A 104 -12.81 -1.61 9.98
C LEU A 104 -12.58 -2.84 10.87
N GLU A 105 -13.38 -3.88 10.72
CA GLU A 105 -13.22 -5.14 11.46
C GLU A 105 -11.95 -5.91 11.07
N LYS A 106 -11.43 -5.68 9.87
CA LYS A 106 -10.24 -6.37 9.34
C LYS A 106 -8.93 -5.68 9.68
N ILE A 107 -8.93 -4.37 9.87
CA ILE A 107 -7.68 -3.63 10.08
C ILE A 107 -6.97 -3.99 11.39
N GLY A 108 -7.65 -4.67 12.32
CA GLY A 108 -7.10 -5.07 13.62
C GLY A 108 -5.83 -5.91 13.54
N HIS A 109 -5.71 -6.78 12.53
CA HIS A 109 -4.53 -7.64 12.34
C HIS A 109 -3.45 -7.02 11.43
N ILE A 110 -3.77 -5.93 10.72
CA ILE A 110 -2.81 -5.27 9.84
C ILE A 110 -1.82 -4.48 10.68
N LYS A 111 -0.55 -4.82 10.58
CA LYS A 111 0.54 -4.18 11.31
C LYS A 111 1.04 -2.93 10.64
N SER A 112 0.99 -2.89 9.30
CA SER A 112 1.56 -1.79 8.52
C SER A 112 0.71 -1.47 7.29
N PHE A 113 0.55 -0.15 7.03
CA PHE A 113 0.02 0.35 5.77
C PHE A 113 1.10 1.19 5.08
N ILE A 114 1.28 0.99 3.78
CA ILE A 114 2.08 1.87 2.93
C ILE A 114 1.12 2.57 1.97
N ILE A 115 1.00 3.88 2.12
CA ILE A 115 0.02 4.69 1.42
C ILE A 115 0.74 5.70 0.52
N ASP A 116 0.35 5.69 -0.75
CA ASP A 116 0.71 6.72 -1.71
C ASP A 116 -0.59 7.34 -2.23
N SER A 117 -1.00 8.43 -1.60
CA SER A 117 -2.20 9.17 -1.99
C SER A 117 -1.86 10.27 -2.97
N HIS A 118 -2.74 10.48 -3.96
CA HIS A 118 -2.61 11.60 -4.89
C HIS A 118 -3.08 12.93 -4.31
N THR A 119 -3.82 12.90 -3.19
CA THR A 119 -4.47 14.08 -2.63
C THR A 119 -4.64 13.96 -1.13
N LYS A 120 -4.69 15.12 -0.46
CA LYS A 120 -5.13 15.25 0.93
C LYS A 120 -4.26 14.43 1.92
N GLU A 121 -2.96 14.62 1.87
CA GLU A 121 -1.99 13.92 2.75
C GLU A 121 -2.25 14.22 4.23
N TYR A 122 -2.71 15.43 4.56
CA TYR A 122 -3.15 15.79 5.92
C TYR A 122 -4.28 14.88 6.40
N GLU A 123 -5.32 14.70 5.58
CA GLU A 123 -6.46 13.85 5.91
C GLU A 123 -6.06 12.38 6.01
N ILE A 124 -5.11 11.92 5.18
CA ILE A 124 -4.53 10.58 5.27
C ILE A 124 -3.83 10.38 6.61
N ARG A 125 -2.96 11.29 7.02
CA ARG A 125 -2.28 11.21 8.33
C ARG A 125 -3.28 11.18 9.47
N LYS A 126 -4.27 12.06 9.44
CA LYS A 126 -5.32 12.15 10.45
C LYS A 126 -6.16 10.87 10.54
N LEU A 127 -6.53 10.28 9.39
CA LEU A 127 -7.29 9.05 9.30
C LEU A 127 -6.55 7.90 9.99
N PHE A 128 -5.31 7.63 9.56
CA PHE A 128 -4.54 6.49 10.08
C PHE A 128 -4.14 6.67 11.54
N THR A 129 -3.85 7.90 11.98
CA THR A 129 -3.61 8.20 13.40
C THR A 129 -4.83 7.87 14.27
N LYS A 130 -6.04 8.23 13.83
CA LYS A 130 -7.28 7.89 14.54
C LYS A 130 -7.54 6.38 14.61
N LEU A 131 -7.04 5.61 13.64
CA LEU A 131 -7.17 4.16 13.59
C LEU A 131 -6.12 3.41 14.44
N GLY A 132 -5.28 4.13 15.18
CA GLY A 132 -4.26 3.54 16.05
C GLY A 132 -2.97 3.18 15.31
N TYR A 133 -2.62 3.97 14.30
CA TYR A 133 -1.33 3.88 13.60
C TYR A 133 -0.51 5.13 13.82
N MET A 134 0.79 4.96 13.86
CA MET A 134 1.77 6.06 13.87
C MET A 134 2.55 6.08 12.56
N ILE A 135 3.07 7.23 12.21
CA ILE A 135 3.91 7.42 11.03
C ILE A 135 5.32 6.94 11.36
N ASP A 136 5.77 5.93 10.63
CA ASP A 136 7.09 5.33 10.79
C ASP A 136 8.09 5.81 9.75
N SER A 137 7.62 6.07 8.55
CA SER A 137 8.44 6.58 7.46
C SER A 137 7.63 7.47 6.54
N GLU A 138 8.25 8.53 6.06
CA GLU A 138 7.70 9.42 5.04
C GLU A 138 8.78 9.75 4.03
N LEU A 139 8.40 9.80 2.77
CA LEU A 139 9.29 10.26 1.71
C LEU A 139 8.52 10.98 0.60
N ILE A 140 9.19 11.94 0.01
CA ILE A 140 8.70 12.66 -1.16
C ILE A 140 9.63 12.33 -2.33
N LEU A 141 9.04 12.08 -3.48
CA LEU A 141 9.79 11.97 -4.72
C LEU A 141 9.07 12.71 -5.84
N LYS A 142 9.85 13.08 -6.84
CA LYS A 142 9.32 13.67 -8.07
C LYS A 142 9.50 12.68 -9.22
N GLU A 143 8.41 12.32 -9.87
CA GLU A 143 8.42 11.45 -11.05
C GLU A 143 7.59 12.10 -12.15
N LYS A 144 8.17 12.23 -13.34
CA LYS A 144 7.48 12.85 -14.51
C LYS A 144 6.84 14.21 -14.22
N GLY A 145 7.51 15.02 -13.38
CA GLY A 145 7.05 16.36 -13.02
C GLY A 145 6.03 16.42 -11.87
N ILE A 146 5.55 15.28 -11.38
CA ILE A 146 4.57 15.17 -10.29
C ILE A 146 5.29 14.79 -9.00
N PHE A 147 4.93 15.44 -7.90
CA PHE A 147 5.39 15.07 -6.57
C PHE A 147 4.44 14.02 -5.98
N TYR A 148 5.04 12.99 -5.39
CA TYR A 148 4.36 11.93 -4.67
C TYR A 148 4.86 11.89 -3.24
N GLU A 149 3.96 11.71 -2.32
CA GLU A 149 4.27 11.51 -0.92
C GLU A 149 3.85 10.09 -0.51
N ILE A 150 4.82 9.32 -0.02
CA ILE A 150 4.60 7.94 0.39
C ILE A 150 4.80 7.88 1.90
N ILE A 151 3.81 7.34 2.61
CA ILE A 151 3.80 7.26 4.06
C ILE A 151 3.66 5.80 4.48
N ARG A 152 4.56 5.33 5.35
CA ARG A 152 4.38 4.07 6.06
C ARG A 152 3.82 4.33 7.45
N PHE A 153 2.69 3.70 7.71
CA PHE A 153 2.03 3.67 9.01
C PHE A 153 2.26 2.31 9.66
N VAL A 154 2.55 2.29 10.96
CA VAL A 154 2.67 1.08 11.77
C VAL A 154 1.78 1.17 12.99
N ARG A 155 1.38 0.04 13.56
CA ARG A 155 0.60 0.04 14.80
C ARG A 155 1.31 0.85 15.89
N GLY A 156 0.58 1.73 16.53
CA GLY A 156 1.08 2.58 17.59
C GLY A 156 0.24 3.84 17.76
N ASN A 157 0.45 4.50 18.88
CA ASN A 157 -0.21 5.75 19.21
C ASN A 157 0.77 6.92 19.10
N SER A 158 0.28 8.03 18.60
CA SER A 158 1.04 9.28 18.49
C SER A 158 0.12 10.46 18.66
N ASN A 159 0.67 11.56 19.16
CA ASN A 159 -0.02 12.84 19.27
C ASN A 159 0.65 13.84 18.34
N TYR A 160 0.27 13.81 17.06
CA TYR A 160 0.72 14.81 16.10
C TYR A 160 -0.08 16.10 16.26
N ASN A 161 0.62 17.24 16.27
CA ASN A 161 -0.02 18.55 16.20
C ASN A 161 -0.44 18.87 14.75
N GLU A 162 -1.20 19.96 14.58
CA GLU A 162 -1.72 20.34 13.26
C GLU A 162 -0.61 20.57 12.21
N MET A 163 0.53 21.16 12.60
CA MET A 163 1.66 21.39 11.71
C MET A 163 2.28 20.07 11.25
N GLU A 164 2.47 19.12 12.16
CA GLU A 164 2.98 17.79 11.85
C GLU A 164 2.05 17.01 10.91
N LEU A 165 0.73 17.14 11.11
CA LEU A 165 -0.24 16.51 10.20
C LEU A 165 -0.22 17.14 8.81
N HIS A 166 -0.02 18.46 8.70
CA HIS A 166 0.02 19.16 7.42
C HIS A 166 1.31 18.89 6.64
N PHE A 167 2.46 18.95 7.30
CA PHE A 167 3.76 18.95 6.64
C PHE A 167 4.54 17.63 6.76
N GLY A 168 4.02 16.68 7.53
CA GLY A 168 4.67 15.41 7.79
C GLY A 168 5.68 15.49 8.96
N PRO A 169 5.45 14.76 10.07
CA PRO A 169 6.30 14.84 11.25
C PRO A 169 7.74 14.41 11.00
N LEU A 170 7.98 13.56 10.01
CA LEU A 170 9.33 13.10 9.62
C LEU A 170 9.93 13.95 8.51
N LEU A 171 9.12 14.57 7.66
CA LEU A 171 9.58 15.48 6.60
C LEU A 171 10.03 16.85 7.15
N MET A 172 9.57 17.23 8.34
CA MET A 172 9.94 18.48 9.02
C MET A 172 11.28 18.41 9.75
N LYS A 173 11.86 17.21 9.91
CA LYS A 173 13.15 16.97 10.58
C LYS A 173 14.30 16.97 9.61
#